data_63997797aaea39df8e41ffe433bdddb2
#
_entry.id   63997797aaea39df8e41ffe433bdddb2
#
_cell.length_a   1.000
_cell.length_b   1.000
_cell.length_c   1.000
_cell.angle_alpha   90.00
_cell.angle_beta   90.00
_cell.angle_gamma   90.00
#
_symmetry.space_group_name_H-M   'P 1'
#
loop_
_entity.id
_entity.type
_entity.pdbx_description
1 polymer ?
#
loop_
_entity_poly.entity_id
_entity_poly.type
_entity_poly.pdbx_seq_one_letter_code
_entity_poly.pdbx_strand_id
1 'polypeptide(L)'
;MKARLWQTLFLLNTLIISEVSFAEDANKDVRDLKEQNIMSVLYQQTAAERLASSLQTFSSAKRALDIALADPSWSALPGQNVKDKKTAIIVDIDETVLDNTAYEARMILDGTKYPQGWVSWGKEEAATEVPGAKDFLNYASSKGVTIFYITNRVVELKEATQINLTKLGIPWDKTKETILMRGENNWDSDKGSRRALVAQEYRVLLMAGDNLGDFVDAKYNNLSPQKRKAIVEEYADYWGEKWFMLQNIAYGDWEGALYDFNYSLSPDEVHNTRIESLEPIR
;
A
#
# COMPACT_ATOMS: atom_id res chain seq x y z
N MET A 1 -6.01 -40.69 67.35
CA MET A 1 -5.57 -39.35 66.98
C MET A 1 -4.66 -39.41 65.73
N LYS A 2 -5.19 -39.75 64.56
CA LYS A 2 -4.45 -39.68 63.26
C LYS A 2 -5.48 -39.74 62.11
N ALA A 3 -6.25 -38.69 61.92
CA ALA A 3 -7.14 -38.55 60.76
C ALA A 3 -7.64 -37.10 60.59
N ARG A 4 -6.73 -36.15 60.47
CA ARG A 4 -7.11 -34.73 60.13
C ARG A 4 -6.02 -33.93 59.39
N LEU A 5 -5.15 -34.57 58.59
CA LEU A 5 -4.09 -33.83 57.90
C LEU A 5 -4.06 -33.99 56.38
N TRP A 6 -5.13 -34.57 55.80
CA TRP A 6 -5.15 -34.86 54.33
C TRP A 6 -6.23 -34.10 53.54
N GLN A 7 -6.98 -33.19 54.14
CA GLN A 7 -8.02 -32.44 53.44
C GLN A 7 -7.64 -31.02 53.06
N THR A 8 -6.48 -30.52 53.50
CA THR A 8 -6.07 -29.13 53.21
C THR A 8 -5.11 -28.98 52.01
N LEU A 9 -4.64 -30.07 51.42
CA LEU A 9 -3.69 -30.03 50.30
C LEU A 9 -4.40 -30.17 48.91
N PHE A 10 -5.68 -30.46 48.87
CA PHE A 10 -6.41 -30.65 47.59
C PHE A 10 -7.14 -29.40 47.08
N LEU A 11 -7.26 -28.35 47.90
CA LEU A 11 -7.92 -27.10 47.55
C LEU A 11 -7.01 -26.02 47.00
N LEU A 12 -5.66 -26.19 47.13
CA LEU A 12 -4.71 -25.19 46.61
C LEU A 12 -4.27 -25.46 45.14
N ASN A 13 -4.46 -26.67 44.64
CA ASN A 13 -4.05 -27.02 43.27
C ASN A 13 -5.11 -26.71 42.20
N THR A 14 -6.37 -26.49 42.58
CA THR A 14 -7.44 -26.17 41.60
C THR A 14 -7.57 -24.69 41.27
N LEU A 15 -7.02 -23.78 42.09
CA LEU A 15 -7.06 -22.35 41.80
C LEU A 15 -5.93 -21.89 40.85
N ILE A 16 -4.79 -22.62 40.82
CA ILE A 16 -3.65 -22.24 39.97
C ILE A 16 -3.84 -22.65 38.52
N ILE A 17 -4.63 -23.71 38.28
CA ILE A 17 -4.90 -24.22 36.92
C ILE A 17 -5.88 -23.32 36.13
N SER A 18 -6.82 -22.64 36.84
CA SER A 18 -7.76 -21.73 36.16
C SER A 18 -7.17 -20.39 35.73
N GLU A 19 -6.22 -19.84 36.48
CA GLU A 19 -5.58 -18.57 36.12
C GLU A 19 -4.58 -18.71 34.96
N VAL A 20 -3.90 -19.85 34.87
CA VAL A 20 -2.98 -20.13 33.75
C VAL A 20 -3.76 -20.34 32.45
N SER A 21 -4.95 -20.95 32.49
CA SER A 21 -5.80 -21.15 31.31
C SER A 21 -6.38 -19.83 30.77
N PHE A 22 -6.79 -18.91 31.64
CA PHE A 22 -7.31 -17.60 31.22
C PHE A 22 -6.23 -16.68 30.66
N ALA A 23 -4.99 -16.76 31.16
CA ALA A 23 -3.88 -15.98 30.65
C ALA A 23 -3.35 -16.49 29.31
N GLU A 24 -3.44 -17.80 29.07
CA GLU A 24 -3.02 -18.44 27.83
C GLU A 24 -4.02 -18.19 26.70
N ASP A 25 -5.32 -18.18 26.98
CA ASP A 25 -6.38 -17.85 26.00
C ASP A 25 -6.39 -16.36 25.65
N ALA A 26 -6.23 -15.45 26.61
CA ALA A 26 -6.14 -14.01 26.34
C ALA A 26 -4.88 -13.62 25.52
N ASN A 27 -3.80 -14.40 25.65
CA ASN A 27 -2.57 -14.18 24.87
C ASN A 27 -2.64 -14.85 23.49
N LYS A 28 -3.55 -15.81 23.28
CA LYS A 28 -3.75 -16.50 22.02
C LYS A 28 -4.50 -15.63 21.00
N ASP A 29 -5.52 -14.91 21.44
CA ASP A 29 -6.32 -14.03 20.57
C ASP A 29 -5.51 -12.84 20.05
N VAL A 30 -4.61 -12.29 20.86
CA VAL A 30 -3.70 -11.21 20.43
C VAL A 30 -2.64 -11.69 19.43
N ARG A 31 -2.26 -12.97 19.46
CA ARG A 31 -1.34 -13.56 18.46
C ARG A 31 -1.99 -13.73 17.09
N ASP A 32 -3.25 -14.15 17.04
CA ASP A 32 -3.91 -14.54 15.79
C ASP A 32 -4.00 -13.40 14.76
N LEU A 33 -4.25 -12.15 15.17
CA LEU A 33 -4.29 -11.01 14.23
C LEU A 33 -2.91 -10.65 13.65
N LYS A 34 -1.85 -10.79 14.44
CA LYS A 34 -0.47 -10.59 13.95
C LYS A 34 -0.04 -11.73 13.05
N GLU A 35 -0.39 -12.96 13.41
CA GLU A 35 -0.09 -14.16 12.64
C GLU A 35 -0.79 -14.14 11.28
N GLN A 36 -2.00 -13.56 11.18
CA GLN A 36 -2.69 -13.40 9.90
C GLN A 36 -1.93 -12.57 8.87
N ASN A 37 -1.11 -11.62 9.31
CA ASN A 37 -0.33 -10.76 8.39
C ASN A 37 1.07 -11.30 8.07
N ILE A 38 1.55 -12.30 8.80
CA ILE A 38 2.89 -12.87 8.59
C ILE A 38 3.05 -13.39 7.17
N MET A 39 2.08 -14.16 6.66
CA MET A 39 2.19 -14.75 5.31
C MET A 39 2.18 -13.69 4.22
N SER A 40 1.41 -12.61 4.38
CA SER A 40 1.40 -11.48 3.44
C SER A 40 2.76 -10.79 3.39
N VAL A 41 3.35 -10.50 4.54
CA VAL A 41 4.66 -9.85 4.63
C VAL A 41 5.77 -10.76 4.12
N LEU A 42 5.75 -12.06 4.46
CA LEU A 42 6.69 -13.04 3.94
C LEU A 42 6.61 -13.16 2.42
N TYR A 43 5.39 -13.20 1.86
CA TYR A 43 5.21 -13.19 0.40
C TYR A 43 5.85 -11.95 -0.23
N GLN A 44 5.58 -10.77 0.34
CA GLN A 44 6.15 -9.52 -0.14
C GLN A 44 7.69 -9.52 -0.09
N GLN A 45 8.29 -10.10 0.94
CA GLN A 45 9.75 -10.09 1.14
C GLN A 45 10.49 -11.20 0.40
N THR A 46 9.85 -12.36 0.17
CA THR A 46 10.59 -13.58 -0.21
C THR A 46 10.09 -14.25 -1.49
N ALA A 47 8.86 -13.93 -1.96
CA ALA A 47 8.30 -14.64 -3.10
C ALA A 47 8.95 -14.24 -4.43
N ALA A 48 9.44 -15.24 -5.17
CA ALA A 48 9.91 -15.04 -6.54
C ALA A 48 8.79 -14.57 -7.47
N GLU A 49 7.57 -14.96 -7.19
CA GLU A 49 6.34 -14.56 -7.91
C GLU A 49 6.08 -13.06 -7.79
N ARG A 50 6.26 -12.47 -6.60
CA ARG A 50 6.17 -11.02 -6.41
C ARG A 50 7.24 -10.29 -7.23
N LEU A 51 8.49 -10.75 -7.15
CA LEU A 51 9.59 -10.20 -7.93
C LEU A 51 9.27 -10.25 -9.45
N ALA A 52 8.83 -11.40 -9.95
CA ALA A 52 8.50 -11.59 -11.36
C ALA A 52 7.34 -10.70 -11.79
N SER A 53 6.26 -10.59 -10.98
CA SER A 53 5.10 -9.74 -11.24
C SER A 53 5.48 -8.27 -11.32
N SER A 54 6.30 -7.78 -10.38
CA SER A 54 6.77 -6.39 -10.36
C SER A 54 7.62 -6.07 -11.59
N LEU A 55 8.60 -6.91 -11.92
CA LEU A 55 9.41 -6.75 -13.12
C LEU A 55 8.56 -6.78 -14.41
N GLN A 56 7.56 -7.66 -14.49
CA GLN A 56 6.62 -7.71 -15.61
C GLN A 56 5.82 -6.42 -15.74
N THR A 57 5.32 -5.87 -14.63
CA THR A 57 4.56 -4.62 -14.59
C THR A 57 5.39 -3.47 -15.15
N PHE A 58 6.61 -3.25 -14.64
CA PHE A 58 7.46 -2.16 -15.12
C PHE A 58 8.01 -2.38 -16.53
N SER A 59 8.28 -3.63 -16.93
CA SER A 59 8.64 -3.94 -18.31
C SER A 59 7.49 -3.63 -19.29
N SER A 60 6.24 -3.89 -18.89
CA SER A 60 5.06 -3.52 -19.69
C SER A 60 4.85 -2.02 -19.73
N ALA A 61 5.00 -1.32 -18.59
CA ALA A 61 4.93 0.13 -18.51
C ALA A 61 5.98 0.81 -19.41
N LYS A 62 7.18 0.24 -19.51
CA LYS A 62 8.22 0.76 -20.40
C LYS A 62 7.81 0.68 -21.88
N ARG A 63 7.22 -0.43 -22.32
CA ARG A 63 6.71 -0.58 -23.70
C ARG A 63 5.54 0.36 -23.98
N ALA A 64 4.61 0.46 -23.04
CA ALA A 64 3.47 1.37 -23.15
C ALA A 64 3.90 2.84 -23.20
N LEU A 65 4.97 3.21 -22.48
CA LEU A 65 5.53 4.57 -22.55
C LEU A 65 6.02 4.94 -23.95
N ASP A 66 6.69 4.03 -24.65
CA ASP A 66 7.13 4.28 -26.03
C ASP A 66 5.94 4.46 -26.97
N ILE A 67 4.87 3.67 -26.82
CA ILE A 67 3.62 3.81 -27.58
C ILE A 67 2.96 5.16 -27.26
N ALA A 68 2.83 5.49 -25.98
CA ALA A 68 2.21 6.74 -25.51
C ALA A 68 2.96 8.00 -25.99
N LEU A 69 4.29 7.94 -26.10
CA LEU A 69 5.10 9.02 -26.65
C LEU A 69 4.89 9.23 -28.14
N ALA A 70 4.65 8.14 -28.89
CA ALA A 70 4.42 8.19 -30.32
C ALA A 70 2.99 8.65 -30.70
N ASP A 71 2.03 8.56 -29.78
CA ASP A 71 0.63 8.98 -30.01
C ASP A 71 0.32 10.30 -29.28
N PRO A 72 0.21 11.44 -29.99
CA PRO A 72 -0.11 12.73 -29.39
C PRO A 72 -1.48 12.81 -28.71
N SER A 73 -2.40 11.90 -29.03
CA SER A 73 -3.76 11.84 -28.46
C SER A 73 -3.81 11.02 -27.17
N TRP A 74 -2.75 10.29 -26.86
CA TRP A 74 -2.68 9.41 -25.69
C TRP A 74 -2.77 10.14 -24.36
N SER A 75 -3.65 9.65 -23.47
CA SER A 75 -3.67 10.03 -22.06
C SER A 75 -4.09 8.87 -21.18
N ALA A 76 -3.47 8.78 -20.02
CA ALA A 76 -3.87 7.88 -18.93
C ALA A 76 -5.00 8.47 -18.05
N LEU A 77 -5.32 9.76 -18.20
CA LEU A 77 -6.45 10.37 -17.51
C LEU A 77 -7.66 10.42 -18.43
N PRO A 78 -8.79 9.77 -18.03
CA PRO A 78 -10.01 9.79 -18.82
C PRO A 78 -10.45 11.22 -19.12
N GLY A 79 -10.72 11.51 -20.41
CA GLY A 79 -11.23 12.81 -20.85
C GLY A 79 -10.23 13.98 -20.78
N GLN A 80 -8.94 13.70 -20.55
CA GLN A 80 -7.95 14.78 -20.48
C GLN A 80 -7.80 15.52 -21.80
N ASN A 81 -7.82 16.86 -21.76
CA ASN A 81 -7.34 17.67 -22.88
C ASN A 81 -5.81 17.59 -22.94
N VAL A 82 -5.28 17.05 -24.05
CA VAL A 82 -3.84 16.75 -24.21
C VAL A 82 -3.09 17.81 -25.04
N LYS A 83 -3.81 18.78 -25.65
CA LYS A 83 -3.25 19.71 -26.60
C LYS A 83 -2.16 20.59 -25.96
N ASP A 84 -1.02 20.70 -26.64
CA ASP A 84 0.11 21.57 -26.30
C ASP A 84 0.71 21.37 -24.89
N LYS A 85 0.54 20.16 -24.31
CA LYS A 85 1.03 19.83 -22.97
C LYS A 85 2.37 19.09 -23.00
N LYS A 86 3.20 19.35 -22.00
CA LYS A 86 4.40 18.55 -21.71
C LYS A 86 3.98 17.14 -21.28
N THR A 87 4.88 16.17 -21.44
CA THR A 87 4.60 14.78 -21.06
C THR A 87 5.00 14.51 -19.62
N ALA A 88 4.16 13.75 -18.92
CA ALA A 88 4.43 13.27 -17.58
C ALA A 88 3.91 11.85 -17.36
N ILE A 89 4.45 11.19 -16.33
CA ILE A 89 3.83 10.03 -15.69
C ILE A 89 3.50 10.37 -14.24
N ILE A 90 2.51 9.69 -13.68
CA ILE A 90 2.15 9.78 -12.27
C ILE A 90 2.41 8.42 -11.63
N VAL A 91 3.15 8.40 -10.53
CA VAL A 91 3.42 7.19 -9.76
C VAL A 91 3.15 7.43 -8.28
N ASP A 92 2.63 6.43 -7.59
CA ASP A 92 2.63 6.40 -6.14
C ASP A 92 4.04 6.09 -5.61
N ILE A 93 4.25 6.17 -4.31
CA ILE A 93 5.56 5.88 -3.67
C ILE A 93 5.54 4.56 -2.93
N ASP A 94 4.67 4.40 -1.92
CA ASP A 94 4.70 3.26 -1.01
C ASP A 94 4.17 2.00 -1.72
N GLU A 95 4.93 0.92 -1.66
CA GLU A 95 4.69 -0.36 -2.35
C GLU A 95 4.56 -0.27 -3.87
N THR A 96 4.87 0.92 -4.40
CA THR A 96 4.95 1.17 -5.86
C THR A 96 6.38 1.46 -6.30
N VAL A 97 7.06 2.36 -5.61
CA VAL A 97 8.46 2.76 -5.88
C VAL A 97 9.37 2.36 -4.71
N LEU A 98 8.91 2.58 -3.49
CA LEU A 98 9.59 2.24 -2.25
C LEU A 98 8.89 1.08 -1.57
N ASP A 99 9.66 0.06 -1.18
CA ASP A 99 9.22 -1.13 -0.46
C ASP A 99 9.34 -0.89 1.05
N ASN A 100 8.21 -0.89 1.76
CA ASN A 100 8.15 -0.70 3.21
C ASN A 100 7.89 -2.00 3.96
N THR A 101 8.06 -3.16 3.35
CA THR A 101 7.78 -4.45 4.01
C THR A 101 8.63 -4.69 5.25
N ALA A 102 9.79 -4.02 5.39
CA ALA A 102 10.57 -4.05 6.61
C ALA A 102 9.86 -3.35 7.78
N TYR A 103 9.10 -2.27 7.53
CA TYR A 103 8.25 -1.64 8.54
C TYR A 103 7.08 -2.56 8.93
N GLU A 104 6.42 -3.20 7.95
CA GLU A 104 5.37 -4.18 8.20
C GLU A 104 5.87 -5.34 9.07
N ALA A 105 7.06 -5.86 8.80
CA ALA A 105 7.69 -6.89 9.62
C ALA A 105 7.98 -6.40 11.05
N ARG A 106 8.44 -5.16 11.24
CA ARG A 106 8.63 -4.58 12.57
C ARG A 106 7.31 -4.51 13.34
N MET A 107 6.23 -4.06 12.70
CA MET A 107 4.91 -4.01 13.37
C MET A 107 4.46 -5.38 13.86
N ILE A 108 4.69 -6.44 13.08
CA ILE A 108 4.39 -7.82 13.50
C ILE A 108 5.23 -8.21 14.71
N LEU A 109 6.55 -8.01 14.66
CA LEU A 109 7.48 -8.40 15.73
C LEU A 109 7.24 -7.63 17.03
N ASP A 110 7.00 -6.32 16.92
CA ASP A 110 6.80 -5.42 18.06
C ASP A 110 5.37 -5.43 18.60
N GLY A 111 4.44 -6.03 17.85
CA GLY A 111 3.03 -6.04 18.20
C GLY A 111 2.35 -4.70 18.11
N THR A 112 2.80 -3.87 17.20
CA THR A 112 2.24 -2.55 16.94
C THR A 112 1.35 -2.56 15.69
N LYS A 113 0.70 -1.45 15.38
CA LYS A 113 -0.10 -1.25 14.17
C LYS A 113 0.11 0.16 13.62
N TYR A 114 -0.11 0.33 12.31
CA TYR A 114 -0.10 1.66 11.70
C TYR A 114 -1.06 2.63 12.42
N PRO A 115 -0.67 3.91 12.65
CA PRO A 115 0.53 4.59 12.15
C PRO A 115 1.74 4.57 13.13
N GLN A 116 1.75 3.70 14.12
CA GLN A 116 2.79 3.62 15.15
C GLN A 116 4.17 3.34 14.52
N GLY A 117 5.14 4.24 14.76
CA GLY A 117 6.49 4.11 14.20
C GLY A 117 6.65 4.50 12.72
N TRP A 118 5.56 4.83 11.99
CA TRP A 118 5.63 5.15 10.57
C TRP A 118 6.54 6.35 10.24
N VAL A 119 6.38 7.44 10.99
CA VAL A 119 7.22 8.64 10.78
C VAL A 119 8.69 8.34 11.12
N SER A 120 8.94 7.56 12.16
CA SER A 120 10.30 7.13 12.51
C SER A 120 10.92 6.28 11.40
N TRP A 121 10.19 5.29 10.90
CA TRP A 121 10.61 4.47 9.76
C TRP A 121 10.93 5.32 8.52
N GLY A 122 10.05 6.25 8.15
CA GLY A 122 10.28 7.13 7.01
C GLY A 122 11.55 7.99 7.16
N LYS A 123 11.87 8.44 8.38
CA LYS A 123 13.08 9.22 8.69
C LYS A 123 14.36 8.38 8.72
N GLU A 124 14.28 7.05 8.77
CA GLU A 124 15.45 6.17 8.60
C GLU A 124 15.94 6.14 7.14
N GLU A 125 15.08 6.52 6.18
CA GLU A 125 15.39 6.52 4.74
C GLU A 125 15.93 5.16 4.27
N ALA A 126 15.39 4.08 4.85
CA ALA A 126 15.87 2.71 4.70
C ALA A 126 14.97 1.84 3.80
N ALA A 127 13.87 2.41 3.28
CA ALA A 127 13.03 1.69 2.31
C ALA A 127 13.85 1.34 1.06
N THR A 128 13.71 0.10 0.60
CA THR A 128 14.36 -0.39 -0.61
C THR A 128 13.50 -0.07 -1.85
N GLU A 129 14.01 -0.30 -3.05
CA GLU A 129 13.22 -0.13 -4.26
C GLU A 129 12.25 -1.30 -4.46
N VAL A 130 11.06 -1.02 -4.97
CA VAL A 130 10.20 -2.05 -5.57
C VAL A 130 10.87 -2.52 -6.87
N PRO A 131 11.06 -3.85 -7.07
CA PRO A 131 11.84 -4.36 -8.19
C PRO A 131 11.36 -3.86 -9.56
N GLY A 132 12.26 -3.26 -10.33
CA GLY A 132 11.99 -2.71 -11.67
C GLY A 132 11.56 -1.25 -11.68
N ALA A 133 11.17 -0.67 -10.54
CA ALA A 133 10.74 0.74 -10.47
C ALA A 133 11.84 1.71 -10.90
N LYS A 134 13.03 1.57 -10.34
CA LYS A 134 14.19 2.42 -10.67
C LYS A 134 14.52 2.41 -12.16
N ASP A 135 14.59 1.23 -12.76
CA ASP A 135 14.93 1.09 -14.17
C ASP A 135 13.88 1.74 -15.07
N PHE A 136 12.59 1.57 -14.76
CA PHE A 136 11.50 2.21 -15.47
C PHE A 136 11.53 3.74 -15.33
N LEU A 137 11.70 4.25 -14.12
CA LEU A 137 11.70 5.68 -13.84
C LEU A 137 12.91 6.38 -14.48
N ASN A 138 14.10 5.77 -14.43
CA ASN A 138 15.26 6.28 -15.14
C ASN A 138 15.05 6.28 -16.66
N TYR A 139 14.41 5.24 -17.20
CA TYR A 139 14.04 5.20 -18.61
C TYR A 139 13.08 6.32 -18.98
N ALA A 140 12.00 6.53 -18.23
CA ALA A 140 11.05 7.62 -18.46
C ALA A 140 11.75 9.00 -18.41
N SER A 141 12.59 9.23 -17.41
CA SER A 141 13.40 10.45 -17.28
C SER A 141 14.33 10.66 -18.49
N SER A 142 15.00 9.60 -18.98
CA SER A 142 15.88 9.67 -20.16
C SER A 142 15.14 10.03 -21.46
N LYS A 143 13.82 9.81 -21.50
CA LYS A 143 12.95 10.21 -22.62
C LYS A 143 12.41 11.65 -22.48
N GLY A 144 12.83 12.38 -21.45
CA GLY A 144 12.34 13.73 -21.17
C GLY A 144 10.94 13.79 -20.57
N VAL A 145 10.44 12.67 -20.04
CA VAL A 145 9.13 12.60 -19.38
C VAL A 145 9.28 13.05 -17.92
N THR A 146 8.45 13.98 -17.49
CA THR A 146 8.41 14.43 -16.10
C THR A 146 7.75 13.36 -15.23
N ILE A 147 8.35 13.04 -14.08
CA ILE A 147 7.81 12.06 -13.13
C ILE A 147 7.17 12.82 -11.98
N PHE A 148 5.88 12.63 -11.78
CA PHE A 148 5.16 13.09 -10.59
C PHE A 148 4.94 11.94 -9.63
N TYR A 149 5.35 12.13 -8.40
CA TYR A 149 5.08 11.23 -7.27
C TYR A 149 3.88 11.78 -6.51
N ILE A 150 2.77 11.07 -6.49
CA ILE A 150 1.57 11.44 -5.73
C ILE A 150 1.39 10.43 -4.61
N THR A 151 1.74 10.83 -3.39
CA THR A 151 1.82 9.90 -2.25
C THR A 151 1.00 10.36 -1.05
N ASN A 152 0.52 9.41 -0.27
CA ASN A 152 -0.13 9.66 1.02
C ASN A 152 0.86 9.68 2.21
N ARG A 153 2.16 9.66 1.94
CA ARG A 153 3.15 10.08 2.95
C ARG A 153 2.82 11.48 3.43
N VAL A 154 2.92 11.68 4.75
CA VAL A 154 2.70 13.01 5.34
C VAL A 154 3.84 13.96 4.99
N VAL A 155 3.51 15.24 4.84
CA VAL A 155 4.48 16.28 4.43
C VAL A 155 5.75 16.34 5.31
N GLU A 156 5.64 15.94 6.59
CA GLU A 156 6.79 15.81 7.50
C GLU A 156 7.89 14.87 6.98
N LEU A 157 7.54 13.92 6.12
CA LEU A 157 8.48 12.95 5.52
C LEU A 157 9.05 13.42 4.18
N LYS A 158 8.78 14.64 3.73
CA LYS A 158 9.17 15.08 2.39
C LYS A 158 10.67 14.97 2.17
N GLU A 159 11.47 15.58 3.04
CA GLU A 159 12.93 15.57 2.94
C GLU A 159 13.49 14.15 3.01
N ALA A 160 13.02 13.34 3.98
CA ALA A 160 13.44 11.95 4.11
C ALA A 160 13.10 11.12 2.87
N THR A 161 11.93 11.36 2.25
CA THR A 161 11.54 10.70 1.00
C THR A 161 12.46 11.09 -0.15
N GLN A 162 12.79 12.37 -0.30
CA GLN A 162 13.74 12.88 -1.31
C GLN A 162 15.13 12.26 -1.15
N ILE A 163 15.60 12.16 0.10
CA ILE A 163 16.90 11.53 0.42
C ILE A 163 16.86 10.03 0.06
N ASN A 164 15.80 9.32 0.44
CA ASN A 164 15.67 7.88 0.14
C ASN A 164 15.66 7.62 -1.37
N LEU A 165 14.87 8.36 -2.15
CA LEU A 165 14.88 8.29 -3.61
C LEU A 165 16.27 8.56 -4.18
N THR A 166 16.96 9.57 -3.66
CA THR A 166 18.33 9.93 -4.10
C THR A 166 19.34 8.83 -3.79
N LYS A 167 19.30 8.24 -2.58
CA LYS A 167 20.16 7.11 -2.18
C LYS A 167 20.01 5.91 -3.12
N LEU A 168 18.79 5.65 -3.57
CA LEU A 168 18.48 4.56 -4.50
C LEU A 168 18.81 4.90 -5.96
N GLY A 169 19.10 6.16 -6.27
CA GLY A 169 19.32 6.61 -7.67
C GLY A 169 18.02 6.65 -8.48
N ILE A 170 16.89 6.90 -7.81
CA ILE A 170 15.57 7.09 -8.41
C ILE A 170 15.42 8.59 -8.75
N PRO A 171 15.07 8.95 -10.00
CA PRO A 171 15.06 10.33 -10.43
C PRO A 171 13.87 11.11 -9.88
N TRP A 172 14.08 12.34 -9.44
CA TRP A 172 13.05 13.32 -9.13
C TRP A 172 13.54 14.74 -9.50
N ASP A 173 12.63 15.66 -9.81
CA ASP A 173 13.00 17.01 -10.23
C ASP A 173 13.32 17.88 -9.00
N LYS A 174 14.58 18.33 -8.90
CA LYS A 174 15.05 19.18 -7.79
C LYS A 174 14.68 20.66 -7.97
N THR A 175 14.17 21.02 -9.13
CA THR A 175 13.86 22.41 -9.51
C THR A 175 12.36 22.70 -9.56
N LYS A 176 11.53 21.63 -9.58
CA LYS A 176 10.07 21.69 -9.63
C LYS A 176 9.47 20.84 -8.54
N GLU A 177 8.30 21.24 -8.07
CA GLU A 177 7.54 20.44 -7.16
C GLU A 177 6.89 19.25 -7.89
N THR A 178 7.50 18.09 -7.77
CA THR A 178 7.02 16.84 -8.40
C THR A 178 6.72 15.73 -7.40
N ILE A 179 6.96 15.97 -6.11
CA ILE A 179 6.58 15.06 -5.03
C ILE A 179 5.42 15.69 -4.25
N LEU A 180 4.19 15.29 -4.58
CA LEU A 180 2.96 15.84 -4.04
C LEU A 180 2.45 15.00 -2.88
N MET A 181 2.58 15.50 -1.65
CA MET A 181 2.35 14.74 -0.43
C MET A 181 1.02 15.08 0.24
N ARG A 182 0.51 14.15 1.03
CA ARG A 182 -0.64 14.42 1.90
C ARG A 182 -0.28 15.48 2.95
N GLY A 183 -1.20 16.44 3.16
CA GLY A 183 -1.02 17.55 4.10
C GLY A 183 -0.47 18.83 3.46
N GLU A 184 0.09 18.77 2.25
CA GLU A 184 0.40 19.97 1.46
C GLU A 184 -0.88 20.55 0.85
N ASN A 185 -0.98 21.86 0.77
CA ASN A 185 -2.12 22.55 0.15
C ASN A 185 -3.51 22.06 0.62
N ASN A 186 -3.60 21.59 1.85
CA ASN A 186 -4.78 20.94 2.43
C ASN A 186 -5.22 19.64 1.71
N TRP A 187 -4.31 18.98 1.00
CA TRP A 187 -4.60 17.67 0.40
C TRP A 187 -4.75 16.60 1.47
N ASP A 188 -5.84 15.86 1.39
CA ASP A 188 -6.11 14.68 2.19
C ASP A 188 -5.57 13.39 1.54
N SER A 189 -6.16 12.23 1.83
CA SER A 189 -5.78 10.95 1.24
C SER A 189 -6.25 10.78 -0.20
N ASP A 190 -7.25 11.55 -0.66
CA ASP A 190 -7.66 11.51 -2.07
C ASP A 190 -6.57 12.06 -2.98
N LYS A 191 -6.26 11.31 -4.01
CA LYS A 191 -5.22 11.69 -4.99
C LYS A 191 -5.77 12.41 -6.22
N GLY A 192 -7.10 12.51 -6.37
CA GLY A 192 -7.77 13.08 -7.55
C GLY A 192 -7.40 14.54 -7.80
N SER A 193 -7.43 15.37 -6.73
CA SER A 193 -7.07 16.80 -6.82
C SER A 193 -5.61 17.01 -7.25
N ARG A 194 -4.69 16.16 -6.77
CA ARG A 194 -3.27 16.20 -7.15
C ARG A 194 -3.06 15.77 -8.59
N ARG A 195 -3.78 14.71 -9.06
CA ARG A 195 -3.77 14.32 -10.50
C ARG A 195 -4.34 15.42 -11.38
N ALA A 196 -5.43 16.08 -10.96
CA ALA A 196 -6.01 17.21 -11.68
C ALA A 196 -5.04 18.40 -11.79
N LEU A 197 -4.26 18.69 -10.74
CA LEU A 197 -3.23 19.71 -10.78
C LEU A 197 -2.17 19.39 -11.83
N VAL A 198 -1.63 18.17 -11.85
CA VAL A 198 -0.66 17.72 -12.87
C VAL A 198 -1.26 17.84 -14.26
N ALA A 199 -2.54 17.47 -14.42
CA ALA A 199 -3.25 17.48 -15.70
C ALA A 199 -3.43 18.89 -16.29
N GLN A 200 -3.29 19.96 -15.51
CA GLN A 200 -3.37 21.34 -16.02
C GLN A 200 -2.25 21.65 -17.00
N GLU A 201 -1.03 21.23 -16.70
CA GLU A 201 0.17 21.56 -17.50
C GLU A 201 0.72 20.35 -18.26
N TYR A 202 0.43 19.13 -17.83
CA TYR A 202 1.03 17.93 -18.37
C TYR A 202 0.00 16.98 -18.97
N ARG A 203 0.37 16.37 -20.09
CA ARG A 203 -0.30 15.18 -20.63
C ARG A 203 0.22 13.98 -19.85
N VAL A 204 -0.66 13.31 -19.11
CA VAL A 204 -0.30 12.15 -18.31
C VAL A 204 -0.28 10.92 -19.20
N LEU A 205 0.88 10.33 -19.41
CA LEU A 205 1.07 9.19 -20.30
C LEU A 205 0.70 7.87 -19.63
N LEU A 206 1.18 7.65 -18.41
CA LEU A 206 0.98 6.43 -17.64
C LEU A 206 0.72 6.77 -16.17
N MET A 207 0.04 5.87 -15.48
CA MET A 207 -0.06 5.88 -14.01
C MET A 207 0.35 4.52 -13.45
N ALA A 208 1.05 4.52 -12.30
CA ALA A 208 1.41 3.32 -11.56
C ALA A 208 1.13 3.52 -10.08
N GLY A 209 0.62 2.47 -9.43
CA GLY A 209 0.24 2.45 -8.02
C GLY A 209 -0.07 1.04 -7.53
N ASP A 210 -0.24 0.87 -6.23
CA ASP A 210 -0.61 -0.40 -5.60
C ASP A 210 -2.06 -0.40 -5.09
N ASN A 211 -2.72 0.76 -5.11
CA ASN A 211 -4.09 0.94 -4.64
C ASN A 211 -5.00 1.50 -5.74
N LEU A 212 -6.25 1.06 -5.79
CA LEU A 212 -7.24 1.56 -6.75
C LEU A 212 -7.40 3.10 -6.69
N GLY A 213 -7.28 3.70 -5.50
CA GLY A 213 -7.32 5.16 -5.30
C GLY A 213 -6.20 5.94 -6.00
N ASP A 214 -5.14 5.27 -6.48
CA ASP A 214 -4.08 5.89 -7.27
C ASP A 214 -4.56 6.27 -8.67
N PHE A 215 -5.58 5.59 -9.17
CA PHE A 215 -6.06 5.68 -10.54
C PHE A 215 -7.39 6.41 -10.68
N VAL A 216 -8.28 6.27 -9.69
CA VAL A 216 -9.66 6.76 -9.75
C VAL A 216 -9.92 7.92 -8.78
N ASP A 217 -10.98 8.67 -9.01
CA ASP A 217 -11.33 9.86 -8.21
C ASP A 217 -12.03 9.52 -6.90
N ALA A 218 -12.10 10.51 -5.98
CA ALA A 218 -12.68 10.42 -4.64
C ALA A 218 -14.11 9.84 -4.60
N LYS A 219 -14.90 10.04 -5.65
CA LYS A 219 -16.24 9.44 -5.75
C LYS A 219 -16.25 7.91 -5.68
N TYR A 220 -15.09 7.29 -5.89
CA TYR A 220 -14.87 5.85 -5.80
C TYR A 220 -14.21 5.41 -4.50
N ASN A 221 -14.02 6.32 -3.54
CA ASN A 221 -13.50 5.98 -2.22
C ASN A 221 -14.57 5.28 -1.36
N ASN A 222 -14.11 4.51 -0.36
CA ASN A 222 -14.96 3.83 0.61
C ASN A 222 -16.05 2.93 0.00
N LEU A 223 -15.72 2.25 -1.08
CA LEU A 223 -16.61 1.31 -1.75
C LEU A 223 -16.42 -0.11 -1.23
N SER A 224 -17.51 -0.89 -1.20
CA SER A 224 -17.47 -2.33 -0.91
C SER A 224 -16.56 -3.09 -1.88
N PRO A 225 -16.07 -4.30 -1.51
CA PRO A 225 -15.21 -5.10 -2.39
C PRO A 225 -15.81 -5.33 -3.79
N GLN A 226 -17.12 -5.58 -3.88
CA GLN A 226 -17.83 -5.82 -5.15
C GLN A 226 -17.84 -4.56 -6.03
N LYS A 227 -18.11 -3.39 -5.44
CA LYS A 227 -18.08 -2.12 -6.19
C LYS A 227 -16.68 -1.76 -6.65
N ARG A 228 -15.64 -2.06 -5.84
CA ARG A 228 -14.23 -1.88 -6.25
C ARG A 228 -13.88 -2.76 -7.45
N LYS A 229 -14.33 -4.03 -7.47
CA LYS A 229 -14.15 -4.94 -8.63
C LYS A 229 -14.86 -4.40 -9.88
N ALA A 230 -16.09 -3.89 -9.76
CA ALA A 230 -16.82 -3.30 -10.87
C ALA A 230 -16.10 -2.10 -11.52
N ILE A 231 -15.39 -1.27 -10.73
CA ILE A 231 -14.56 -0.19 -11.28
C ILE A 231 -13.39 -0.75 -12.11
N VAL A 232 -12.76 -1.81 -11.64
CA VAL A 232 -11.68 -2.46 -12.41
C VAL A 232 -12.20 -2.95 -13.76
N GLU A 233 -13.42 -3.50 -13.81
CA GLU A 233 -14.09 -3.93 -15.05
C GLU A 233 -14.47 -2.73 -15.93
N GLU A 234 -14.95 -1.62 -15.34
CA GLU A 234 -15.27 -0.38 -16.07
C GLU A 234 -14.06 0.18 -16.83
N TYR A 235 -12.87 0.05 -16.26
CA TYR A 235 -11.61 0.54 -16.84
C TYR A 235 -10.73 -0.59 -17.39
N ALA A 236 -11.32 -1.69 -17.85
CA ALA A 236 -10.58 -2.87 -18.34
C ALA A 236 -9.53 -2.51 -19.41
N ASP A 237 -9.85 -1.58 -20.32
CA ASP A 237 -8.95 -1.13 -21.41
C ASP A 237 -7.78 -0.25 -20.95
N TYR A 238 -7.76 0.13 -19.67
CA TYR A 238 -6.66 0.93 -19.12
C TYR A 238 -5.56 0.08 -18.46
N TRP A 239 -5.92 -1.09 -17.91
CA TRP A 239 -5.00 -1.94 -17.20
C TRP A 239 -3.97 -2.59 -18.11
N GLY A 240 -2.68 -2.38 -17.80
CA GLY A 240 -1.58 -2.88 -18.62
C GLY A 240 -1.23 -2.05 -19.83
N GLU A 241 -2.10 -1.07 -20.19
CA GLU A 241 -1.89 -0.12 -21.28
C GLU A 241 -1.52 1.28 -20.74
N LYS A 242 -2.35 1.83 -19.88
CA LYS A 242 -2.23 3.18 -19.31
C LYS A 242 -2.02 3.18 -17.81
N TRP A 243 -2.58 2.18 -17.12
CA TRP A 243 -2.55 1.98 -15.69
C TRP A 243 -1.81 0.69 -15.31
N PHE A 244 -0.88 0.81 -14.41
CA PHE A 244 0.02 -0.28 -14.00
C PHE A 244 -0.11 -0.53 -12.52
N MET A 245 -0.83 -1.60 -12.16
CA MET A 245 -1.06 -2.02 -10.78
C MET A 245 0.13 -2.83 -10.25
N LEU A 246 0.68 -2.43 -9.12
CA LEU A 246 1.60 -3.22 -8.30
C LEU A 246 0.80 -4.00 -7.25
N GLN A 247 1.32 -5.15 -6.85
CA GLN A 247 0.65 -5.97 -5.84
C GLN A 247 1.06 -5.54 -4.44
N ASN A 248 0.07 -5.19 -3.61
CA ASN A 248 0.21 -5.05 -2.17
C ASN A 248 -0.84 -5.93 -1.48
N ILE A 249 -0.38 -7.04 -0.89
CA ILE A 249 -1.23 -8.00 -0.17
C ILE A 249 -1.12 -7.82 1.36
N ALA A 250 -0.27 -6.91 1.84
CA ALA A 250 -0.07 -6.71 3.27
C ALA A 250 -1.09 -5.73 3.86
N TYR A 251 -1.47 -4.70 3.12
CA TYR A 251 -2.42 -3.67 3.55
C TYR A 251 -3.02 -2.91 2.36
N GLY A 252 -4.02 -2.11 2.59
CA GLY A 252 -4.60 -1.21 1.60
C GLY A 252 -6.11 -1.08 1.71
N ASP A 253 -6.70 -0.29 0.83
CA ASP A 253 -8.15 -0.08 0.78
C ASP A 253 -8.94 -1.36 0.46
N TRP A 254 -8.29 -2.37 -0.11
CA TRP A 254 -8.92 -3.67 -0.33
C TRP A 254 -9.31 -4.35 0.99
N GLU A 255 -8.48 -4.20 2.02
CA GLU A 255 -8.77 -4.68 3.36
C GLU A 255 -9.78 -3.76 4.05
N GLY A 256 -9.58 -2.43 3.99
CA GLY A 256 -10.52 -1.46 4.56
C GLY A 256 -11.95 -1.65 4.05
N ALA A 257 -12.11 -2.06 2.79
CA ALA A 257 -13.40 -2.34 2.19
C ALA A 257 -14.16 -3.51 2.85
N LEU A 258 -13.46 -4.44 3.51
CA LEU A 258 -14.08 -5.54 4.28
C LEU A 258 -14.82 -5.02 5.53
N TYR A 259 -14.37 -3.90 6.07
CA TYR A 259 -14.86 -3.31 7.31
C TYR A 259 -15.68 -2.03 7.07
N ASP A 260 -16.12 -1.75 5.85
CA ASP A 260 -16.71 -0.45 5.47
C ASP A 260 -15.84 0.74 5.91
N PHE A 261 -14.51 0.57 5.89
CA PHE A 261 -13.50 1.53 6.34
C PHE A 261 -13.62 1.96 7.82
N ASN A 262 -14.24 1.12 8.64
CA ASN A 262 -14.31 1.34 10.09
C ASN A 262 -13.06 0.81 10.79
N TYR A 263 -12.06 1.66 10.95
CA TYR A 263 -10.80 1.33 11.62
C TYR A 263 -10.87 1.36 13.16
N SER A 264 -12.07 1.56 13.75
CA SER A 264 -12.28 1.52 15.19
C SER A 264 -12.71 0.15 15.72
N LEU A 265 -12.83 -0.86 14.85
CA LEU A 265 -13.17 -2.22 15.23
C LEU A 265 -12.15 -2.82 16.21
N SER A 266 -12.66 -3.61 17.16
CA SER A 266 -11.82 -4.44 18.02
C SER A 266 -11.11 -5.55 17.24
N PRO A 267 -10.02 -6.12 17.76
CA PRO A 267 -9.34 -7.26 17.13
C PRO A 267 -10.26 -8.43 16.80
N ASP A 268 -11.19 -8.76 17.68
CA ASP A 268 -12.14 -9.85 17.46
C ASP A 268 -13.12 -9.55 16.33
N GLU A 269 -13.63 -8.32 16.26
CA GLU A 269 -14.50 -7.88 15.16
C GLU A 269 -13.78 -7.94 13.82
N VAL A 270 -12.51 -7.49 13.76
CA VAL A 270 -11.66 -7.61 12.57
C VAL A 270 -11.50 -9.06 12.16
N HIS A 271 -11.13 -9.95 13.10
CA HIS A 271 -10.96 -11.38 12.85
C HIS A 271 -12.25 -12.00 12.29
N ASN A 272 -13.38 -11.78 12.97
CA ASN A 272 -14.67 -12.33 12.57
C ASN A 272 -15.07 -11.83 11.18
N THR A 273 -14.91 -10.53 10.89
CA THR A 273 -15.21 -9.97 9.58
C THR A 273 -14.36 -10.62 8.48
N ARG A 274 -13.06 -10.87 8.72
CA ARG A 274 -12.19 -11.57 7.77
C ARG A 274 -12.67 -12.98 7.49
N ILE A 275 -13.03 -13.74 8.54
CA ILE A 275 -13.54 -15.11 8.39
C ILE A 275 -14.89 -15.13 7.64
N GLU A 276 -15.81 -14.23 7.97
CA GLU A 276 -17.12 -14.12 7.33
C GLU A 276 -17.05 -13.67 5.88
N SER A 277 -15.98 -12.94 5.52
CA SER A 277 -15.73 -12.49 4.14
C SER A 277 -15.19 -13.58 3.22
N LEU A 278 -14.83 -14.75 3.75
CA LEU A 278 -14.41 -15.88 2.94
C LEU A 278 -15.62 -16.49 2.20
N GLU A 279 -15.45 -16.76 0.92
CA GLU A 279 -16.48 -17.34 0.04
C GLU A 279 -16.15 -18.81 -0.29
N PRO A 280 -16.38 -19.78 0.62
CA PRO A 280 -16.12 -21.18 0.33
C PRO A 280 -17.16 -21.72 -0.65
N ILE A 281 -16.70 -22.13 -1.84
CA ILE A 281 -17.54 -22.90 -2.77
C ILE A 281 -17.62 -24.33 -2.21
N ARG A 282 -18.82 -24.78 -1.83
CA ARG A 282 -19.08 -26.13 -1.33
C ARG A 282 -19.91 -26.93 -2.33
#